data_f23b86682fdfa012eb97ac0cf3b3ecaf
#
_entry.id   f23b86682fdfa012eb97ac0cf3b3ecaf
#
_cell.length_a   1.000
_cell.length_b   1.000
_cell.length_c   1.000
_cell.angle_alpha   90.00
_cell.angle_beta   90.00
_cell.angle_gamma   90.00
#
_symmetry.space_group_name_H-M   'P 1'
#
loop_
_entity.id
_entity.type
_entity.pdbx_description
1 polymer ?
#
loop_
_entity_poly.entity_id
_entity_poly.type
_entity_poly.pdbx_seq_one_letter_code
_entity_poly.pdbx_strand_id
1 'polypeptide(L)'
;MDQATLDWTPDAPYGGLIGVGAVGTGLFFALEGNHTLGRNESRPARWLDVRDYCKLHIIAHYVAVLLGAGVEDGRFHVLPVATVGSDQPGRSMPAEMARVGMDVRGVRALEDRPTAFSVCFQYPDGSGGNITTSDSAAAALDAADVDVAWGLLRAPGARYLALAAPEVPLTLRRHFLCRASEAGAFRAACLTSADAVSPERDGFLGLADLVAMNEDEASALTGVPFPEDDVRPFLDVCAEVLQSYRSEIRIVMTAGERGAYLFDGGDWYHRPALAVPVSSSAGAGDALLAGVLSALAVGMPLSASGTPALPQPLASGLDLAVTLAGFTVTSPHTIHSEARLRTLLAFARQARFRPLARHGR
;
A
#
# COMPACT_ATOMS: atom_id res chain seq x y z
N MET A 1 -27.84 -1.85 -8.74
CA MET A 1 -27.43 -1.28 -7.45
C MET A 1 -26.35 -0.26 -7.76
N ASP A 2 -26.62 0.99 -7.45
CA ASP A 2 -25.69 2.12 -7.73
C ASP A 2 -24.85 2.36 -6.46
N GLN A 3 -24.03 1.33 -6.10
CA GLN A 3 -23.18 1.37 -4.91
C GLN A 3 -21.93 2.23 -5.17
N ALA A 4 -21.89 3.39 -4.53
CA ALA A 4 -20.73 4.29 -4.63
C ALA A 4 -19.54 3.79 -3.80
N THR A 5 -19.78 3.07 -2.69
CA THR A 5 -18.82 2.56 -1.70
C THR A 5 -19.14 1.11 -1.33
N LEU A 6 -18.20 0.43 -0.66
CA LEU A 6 -18.45 -0.84 0.02
C LEU A 6 -19.48 -0.64 1.14
N ASP A 7 -20.24 -1.70 1.44
CA ASP A 7 -21.27 -1.69 2.50
C ASP A 7 -20.62 -1.75 3.89
N TRP A 8 -19.99 -0.64 4.28
CA TRP A 8 -19.53 -0.48 5.66
C TRP A 8 -20.67 -0.02 6.55
N THR A 9 -20.82 -0.64 7.72
CA THR A 9 -21.78 -0.28 8.75
C THR A 9 -21.08 -0.13 10.09
N PRO A 10 -21.65 0.56 11.09
CA PRO A 10 -21.06 0.64 12.43
C PRO A 10 -20.82 -0.71 13.11
N ASP A 11 -21.53 -1.76 12.70
CA ASP A 11 -21.37 -3.12 13.22
C ASP A 11 -20.27 -3.92 12.48
N ALA A 12 -19.62 -3.33 11.47
CA ALA A 12 -18.52 -3.94 10.75
C ALA A 12 -17.32 -4.25 11.67
N PRO A 13 -16.45 -5.21 11.32
CA PRO A 13 -15.33 -5.62 12.19
C PRO A 13 -14.39 -4.48 12.58
N TYR A 14 -14.27 -3.45 11.74
CA TYR A 14 -13.38 -2.31 12.00
C TYR A 14 -14.09 -0.99 11.70
N GLY A 15 -13.94 -0.04 12.63
CA GLY A 15 -14.53 1.30 12.55
C GLY A 15 -13.63 2.33 11.85
N GLY A 16 -12.37 2.00 11.61
CA GLY A 16 -11.43 2.94 10.98
C GLY A 16 -10.07 2.34 10.64
N LEU A 17 -9.27 3.18 9.99
CA LEU A 17 -7.86 2.97 9.70
C LEU A 17 -7.05 4.10 10.34
N ILE A 18 -6.05 3.75 11.14
CA ILE A 18 -4.97 4.66 11.52
C ILE A 18 -3.69 4.19 10.80
N GLY A 19 -2.94 5.12 10.21
CA GLY A 19 -1.73 4.75 9.48
C GLY A 19 -0.57 5.71 9.77
N VAL A 20 0.63 5.16 10.03
CA VAL A 20 1.87 5.91 10.15
C VAL A 20 2.70 5.75 8.88
N GLY A 21 3.32 6.84 8.40
CA GLY A 21 4.17 6.83 7.20
C GLY A 21 4.48 8.24 6.72
N ALA A 22 5.16 8.34 5.57
CA ALA A 22 5.42 9.63 4.97
C ALA A 22 4.20 10.16 4.19
N VAL A 23 4.12 11.49 4.13
CA VAL A 23 3.27 12.24 3.21
C VAL A 23 4.18 13.15 2.39
N GLY A 24 4.15 13.01 1.08
CA GLY A 24 5.05 13.73 0.19
C GLY A 24 4.67 13.56 -1.27
N THR A 25 5.47 14.15 -2.13
CA THR A 25 5.28 14.16 -3.59
C THR A 25 6.58 13.85 -4.32
N GLY A 26 6.51 13.67 -5.63
CA GLY A 26 7.69 13.43 -6.46
C GLY A 26 7.56 13.95 -7.87
N LEU A 27 8.68 13.92 -8.59
CA LEU A 27 8.75 14.14 -10.03
C LEU A 27 9.17 12.86 -10.73
N PHE A 28 8.59 12.63 -11.91
CA PHE A 28 8.89 11.48 -12.75
C PHE A 28 9.56 11.90 -14.05
N PHE A 29 10.60 11.16 -14.42
CA PHE A 29 11.36 11.35 -15.64
C PHE A 29 11.47 10.06 -16.43
N ALA A 30 11.24 10.11 -17.74
CA ALA A 30 11.61 9.05 -18.67
C ALA A 30 13.01 9.34 -19.22
N LEU A 31 13.97 8.51 -18.88
CA LEU A 31 15.36 8.64 -19.33
C LEU A 31 15.51 8.23 -20.81
N GLU A 32 16.47 8.84 -21.49
CA GLU A 32 16.91 8.38 -22.81
C GLU A 32 18.03 7.34 -22.67
N GLY A 33 17.86 6.17 -23.32
CA GLY A 33 18.81 5.04 -23.27
C GLY A 33 18.70 4.15 -22.04
N ASN A 34 19.10 2.89 -22.18
CA ASN A 34 18.90 1.82 -21.17
C ASN A 34 20.10 1.58 -20.25
N HIS A 35 21.25 2.24 -20.47
CA HIS A 35 22.39 2.04 -19.56
C HIS A 35 22.12 2.73 -18.21
N THR A 36 22.65 2.16 -17.14
CA THR A 36 22.52 2.69 -15.78
C THR A 36 23.07 4.12 -15.71
N LEU A 37 22.34 5.02 -15.06
CA LEU A 37 22.79 6.40 -14.82
C LEU A 37 24.09 6.39 -14.01
N GLY A 38 25.15 6.90 -14.63
CA GLY A 38 26.51 6.89 -14.07
C GLY A 38 26.81 8.07 -13.17
N ARG A 39 27.91 7.95 -12.43
CA ARG A 39 28.45 9.10 -11.65
C ARG A 39 28.92 10.17 -12.64
N ASN A 40 28.64 11.45 -12.33
CA ASN A 40 29.00 12.60 -13.15
C ASN A 40 28.36 12.60 -14.56
N GLU A 41 27.36 11.78 -14.79
CA GLU A 41 26.62 11.76 -16.05
C GLU A 41 25.52 12.82 -16.01
N SER A 42 25.42 13.60 -17.09
CA SER A 42 24.27 14.45 -17.40
C SER A 42 23.51 13.79 -18.54
N ARG A 43 22.24 13.37 -18.27
CA ARG A 43 21.43 12.67 -19.25
C ARG A 43 20.15 13.44 -19.55
N PRO A 44 19.78 13.61 -20.81
CA PRO A 44 18.46 14.09 -21.19
C PRO A 44 17.37 13.14 -20.68
N ALA A 45 16.27 13.72 -20.22
CA ALA A 45 15.10 13.00 -19.78
C ALA A 45 13.85 13.81 -20.12
N ARG A 46 12.77 13.11 -20.44
CA ARG A 46 11.46 13.75 -20.62
C ARG A 46 10.74 13.78 -19.27
N TRP A 47 10.34 14.98 -18.84
CA TRP A 47 9.47 15.11 -17.68
C TRP A 47 8.11 14.46 -17.95
N LEU A 48 7.64 13.65 -17.01
CA LEU A 48 6.34 13.05 -17.04
C LEU A 48 5.44 13.80 -16.05
N ASP A 49 4.28 14.27 -16.54
CA ASP A 49 3.27 14.94 -15.70
C ASP A 49 2.52 13.88 -14.87
N VAL A 50 3.22 13.32 -13.88
CA VAL A 50 2.71 12.31 -12.96
C VAL A 50 2.52 12.94 -11.58
N ARG A 51 1.35 12.76 -10.99
CA ARG A 51 1.14 13.06 -9.58
C ARG A 51 1.60 11.85 -8.78
N ASP A 52 2.61 12.08 -7.98
CA ASP A 52 3.21 11.08 -7.11
C ASP A 52 2.88 11.35 -5.65
N TYR A 53 2.70 10.27 -4.90
CA TYR A 53 2.38 10.30 -3.48
C TYR A 53 3.16 9.20 -2.75
N CYS A 54 3.48 9.43 -1.46
CA CYS A 54 4.03 8.40 -0.60
C CYS A 54 3.00 7.30 -0.30
N LYS A 55 3.47 6.11 0.07
CA LYS A 55 2.65 4.90 0.23
C LYS A 55 1.51 5.08 1.24
N LEU A 56 1.75 5.75 2.38
CA LEU A 56 0.68 6.04 3.35
C LEU A 56 -0.49 6.79 2.68
N HIS A 57 -0.19 7.84 1.91
CA HIS A 57 -1.22 8.63 1.24
C HIS A 57 -2.01 7.77 0.24
N ILE A 58 -1.33 7.00 -0.60
CA ILE A 58 -1.96 6.14 -1.62
C ILE A 58 -2.92 5.14 -0.96
N ILE A 59 -2.44 4.38 0.02
CA ILE A 59 -3.22 3.35 0.69
C ILE A 59 -4.43 3.95 1.41
N ALA A 60 -4.20 5.00 2.22
CA ALA A 60 -5.25 5.67 2.97
C ALA A 60 -6.31 6.31 2.04
N HIS A 61 -5.89 6.87 0.89
CA HIS A 61 -6.80 7.43 -0.11
C HIS A 61 -7.77 6.39 -0.65
N TYR A 62 -7.27 5.25 -1.11
CA TYR A 62 -8.13 4.21 -1.65
C TYR A 62 -9.06 3.61 -0.60
N VAL A 63 -8.57 3.38 0.63
CA VAL A 63 -9.42 2.95 1.75
C VAL A 63 -10.52 3.98 2.01
N ALA A 64 -10.17 5.27 2.07
CA ALA A 64 -11.12 6.35 2.31
C ALA A 64 -12.23 6.40 1.24
N VAL A 65 -11.87 6.32 -0.05
CA VAL A 65 -12.86 6.40 -1.13
C VAL A 65 -13.71 5.15 -1.26
N LEU A 66 -13.15 3.96 -0.98
CA LEU A 66 -13.89 2.71 -1.05
C LEU A 66 -14.88 2.53 0.10
N LEU A 67 -14.55 3.04 1.29
CA LEU A 67 -15.38 2.92 2.49
C LEU A 67 -16.22 4.17 2.78
N GLY A 68 -16.10 5.22 1.97
CA GLY A 68 -16.82 6.47 2.18
C GLY A 68 -16.44 7.13 3.48
N ALA A 69 -15.12 7.28 3.73
CA ALA A 69 -14.60 7.89 4.94
C ALA A 69 -15.14 9.30 5.19
N GLY A 70 -15.20 9.69 6.44
CA GLY A 70 -15.61 11.03 6.86
C GLY A 70 -15.19 11.35 8.27
N VAL A 71 -15.18 12.65 8.60
CA VAL A 71 -14.87 13.13 9.96
C VAL A 71 -16.09 13.19 10.86
N GLU A 72 -17.29 12.96 10.34
CA GLU A 72 -18.53 12.90 11.10
C GLU A 72 -18.71 11.53 11.76
N ASP A 73 -19.49 11.48 12.83
CA ASP A 73 -19.88 10.23 13.47
C ASP A 73 -20.71 9.34 12.53
N GLY A 74 -20.52 8.04 12.65
CA GLY A 74 -21.19 7.06 11.78
C GLY A 74 -20.57 6.91 10.38
N ARG A 75 -19.37 7.47 10.14
CA ARG A 75 -18.57 7.25 8.93
C ARG A 75 -17.32 6.45 9.27
N PHE A 76 -16.79 5.70 8.30
CA PHE A 76 -15.49 5.05 8.44
C PHE A 76 -14.42 6.10 8.70
N HIS A 77 -13.59 5.91 9.74
CA HIS A 77 -12.59 6.88 10.14
C HIS A 77 -11.23 6.57 9.58
N VAL A 78 -10.61 7.46 8.82
CA VAL A 78 -9.25 7.31 8.29
C VAL A 78 -8.37 8.41 8.85
N LEU A 79 -7.38 8.04 9.67
CA LEU A 79 -6.46 8.96 10.36
C LEU A 79 -5.01 8.69 9.94
N PRO A 80 -4.46 9.45 8.98
CA PRO A 80 -3.03 9.41 8.68
C PRO A 80 -2.22 10.12 9.77
N VAL A 81 -1.08 9.53 10.15
CA VAL A 81 -0.11 10.06 11.11
C VAL A 81 1.19 10.34 10.37
N ALA A 82 1.52 11.60 10.18
CA ALA A 82 2.65 12.03 9.37
C ALA A 82 3.13 13.43 9.76
N THR A 83 4.30 13.80 9.26
CA THR A 83 4.81 15.17 9.31
C THR A 83 5.09 15.68 7.90
N VAL A 84 4.76 16.94 7.66
CA VAL A 84 4.98 17.65 6.40
C VAL A 84 5.69 18.97 6.65
N GLY A 85 6.30 19.56 5.63
CA GLY A 85 6.85 20.91 5.74
C GLY A 85 5.77 21.99 5.64
N SER A 86 6.11 23.23 6.01
CA SER A 86 5.26 24.42 5.81
C SER A 86 5.32 24.98 4.38
N ASP A 87 5.79 24.16 3.44
CA ASP A 87 5.91 24.46 2.01
C ASP A 87 4.57 24.21 1.23
N GLN A 88 4.60 24.38 -0.08
CA GLN A 88 3.41 24.22 -0.91
C GLN A 88 2.90 22.77 -0.91
N PRO A 89 3.74 21.72 -1.10
CA PRO A 89 3.28 20.33 -0.96
C PRO A 89 2.70 20.04 0.42
N GLY A 90 3.35 20.50 1.51
CA GLY A 90 2.87 20.30 2.88
C GLY A 90 1.51 20.92 3.16
N ARG A 91 1.10 21.95 2.41
CA ARG A 91 -0.26 22.51 2.49
C ARG A 91 -1.25 21.77 1.58
N SER A 92 -0.84 21.41 0.37
CA SER A 92 -1.74 20.79 -0.62
C SER A 92 -2.06 19.32 -0.31
N MET A 93 -1.08 18.53 0.16
CA MET A 93 -1.29 17.11 0.45
C MET A 93 -2.36 16.84 1.52
N PRO A 94 -2.30 17.47 2.72
CA PRO A 94 -3.36 17.30 3.72
C PRO A 94 -4.72 17.80 3.23
N ALA A 95 -4.76 18.88 2.42
CA ALA A 95 -6.00 19.36 1.83
C ALA A 95 -6.61 18.36 0.82
N GLU A 96 -5.78 17.63 0.05
CA GLU A 96 -6.23 16.55 -0.83
C GLU A 96 -6.75 15.35 -0.04
N MET A 97 -6.06 14.97 1.04
CA MET A 97 -6.51 13.93 1.96
C MET A 97 -7.86 14.27 2.60
N ALA A 98 -8.03 15.49 3.08
CA ALA A 98 -9.29 15.95 3.68
C ALA A 98 -10.47 15.92 2.68
N ARG A 99 -10.24 16.22 1.39
CA ARG A 99 -11.30 16.18 0.36
C ARG A 99 -11.90 14.79 0.16
N VAL A 100 -11.18 13.73 0.47
CA VAL A 100 -11.68 12.35 0.40
C VAL A 100 -12.12 11.81 1.77
N GLY A 101 -12.26 12.68 2.76
CA GLY A 101 -12.83 12.37 4.06
C GLY A 101 -11.83 11.87 5.11
N MET A 102 -10.52 11.98 4.86
CA MET A 102 -9.52 11.64 5.89
C MET A 102 -9.48 12.70 6.99
N ASP A 103 -9.24 12.26 8.21
CA ASP A 103 -8.99 13.12 9.36
C ASP A 103 -7.51 13.52 9.42
N VAL A 104 -7.20 14.71 8.95
CA VAL A 104 -5.82 15.18 8.84
C VAL A 104 -5.25 15.78 10.13
N ARG A 105 -5.94 15.68 11.27
CA ARG A 105 -5.41 16.14 12.57
C ARG A 105 -4.16 15.40 13.03
N GLY A 106 -3.92 14.19 12.49
CA GLY A 106 -2.69 13.45 12.72
C GLY A 106 -1.52 13.88 11.81
N VAL A 107 -1.73 14.86 10.91
CA VAL A 107 -0.67 15.39 10.04
C VAL A 107 -0.16 16.71 10.58
N ARG A 108 1.09 16.72 11.09
CA ARG A 108 1.72 17.89 11.69
C ARG A 108 2.64 18.61 10.69
N ALA A 109 2.55 19.94 10.59
CA ALA A 109 3.44 20.76 9.77
C ALA A 109 4.65 21.24 10.56
N LEU A 110 5.84 21.23 9.93
CA LEU A 110 7.12 21.71 10.45
C LEU A 110 7.59 22.91 9.63
N GLU A 111 8.15 23.93 10.30
CA GLU A 111 8.66 25.13 9.63
C GLU A 111 10.11 24.99 9.15
N ASP A 112 10.87 24.12 9.80
CA ASP A 112 12.32 23.98 9.63
C ASP A 112 12.73 22.86 8.66
N ARG A 113 11.79 22.12 8.11
CA ARG A 113 12.04 20.99 7.21
C ARG A 113 11.10 21.01 5.99
N PRO A 114 11.58 20.62 4.79
CA PRO A 114 10.73 20.47 3.63
C PRO A 114 9.83 19.23 3.74
N THR A 115 8.72 19.25 3.04
CA THR A 115 7.90 18.05 2.81
C THR A 115 8.73 16.96 2.09
N ALA A 116 8.46 15.69 2.36
CA ALA A 116 9.12 14.58 1.68
C ALA A 116 8.95 14.70 0.16
N PHE A 117 10.07 14.50 -0.54
CA PHE A 117 10.13 14.66 -1.98
C PHE A 117 10.98 13.55 -2.61
N SER A 118 10.53 13.01 -3.74
CA SER A 118 11.27 12.05 -4.53
C SER A 118 11.45 12.47 -5.98
N VAL A 119 12.55 12.02 -6.58
CA VAL A 119 12.78 12.04 -8.02
C VAL A 119 12.78 10.60 -8.48
N CYS A 120 11.76 10.25 -9.26
CA CYS A 120 11.61 8.94 -9.87
C CYS A 120 12.04 8.99 -11.32
N PHE A 121 12.70 7.95 -11.81
CA PHE A 121 13.08 7.86 -13.20
C PHE A 121 12.85 6.45 -13.75
N GLN A 122 12.53 6.39 -15.02
CA GLN A 122 12.26 5.15 -15.74
C GLN A 122 13.13 5.08 -17.00
N TYR A 123 13.73 3.92 -17.20
CA TYR A 123 14.44 3.56 -18.43
C TYR A 123 13.46 3.13 -19.53
N PRO A 124 13.87 3.13 -20.82
CA PRO A 124 13.01 2.68 -21.92
C PRO A 124 12.53 1.23 -21.82
N ASP A 125 13.24 0.36 -21.10
CA ASP A 125 12.84 -1.03 -20.83
C ASP A 125 11.81 -1.18 -19.70
N GLY A 126 11.39 -0.05 -19.08
CA GLY A 126 10.42 -0.05 -17.98
C GLY A 126 11.03 -0.20 -16.59
N SER A 127 12.32 -0.55 -16.47
CA SER A 127 13.03 -0.50 -15.19
C SER A 127 13.23 0.94 -14.72
N GLY A 128 13.54 1.16 -13.45
CA GLY A 128 13.72 2.51 -12.94
C GLY A 128 14.27 2.53 -11.53
N GLY A 129 14.27 3.73 -10.96
CA GLY A 129 14.68 3.98 -9.58
C GLY A 129 14.13 5.30 -9.06
N ASN A 130 14.39 5.56 -7.80
CA ASN A 130 14.07 6.83 -7.18
C ASN A 130 15.16 7.30 -6.23
N ILE A 131 15.17 8.61 -6.02
CA ILE A 131 15.96 9.28 -4.99
C ILE A 131 14.97 10.02 -4.11
N THR A 132 14.94 9.68 -2.81
CA THR A 132 14.02 10.29 -1.86
C THR A 132 14.80 11.08 -0.81
N THR A 133 14.28 12.25 -0.41
CA THR A 133 14.89 13.07 0.63
C THR A 133 14.93 12.34 1.97
N SER A 134 16.10 12.29 2.61
CA SER A 134 16.31 11.64 3.92
C SER A 134 16.20 12.59 5.10
N ASP A 135 16.21 13.91 4.85
CA ASP A 135 16.19 14.99 5.84
C ASP A 135 14.89 15.81 5.84
N SER A 136 13.86 15.28 5.17
CA SER A 136 12.54 15.90 5.12
C SER A 136 11.80 15.87 6.46
N ALA A 137 10.65 16.53 6.51
CA ALA A 137 9.77 16.51 7.67
C ALA A 137 9.40 15.08 8.10
N ALA A 138 9.25 14.13 7.15
CA ALA A 138 8.93 12.73 7.46
C ALA A 138 9.97 12.08 8.40
N ALA A 139 11.23 12.47 8.31
CA ALA A 139 12.29 11.98 9.21
C ALA A 139 12.18 12.53 10.65
N ALA A 140 11.37 13.55 10.88
CA ALA A 140 11.13 14.14 12.19
C ALA A 140 9.82 13.68 12.84
N LEU A 141 9.11 12.74 12.22
CA LEU A 141 7.97 12.08 12.86
C LEU A 141 8.48 11.23 14.02
N ASP A 142 7.89 11.38 15.20
CA ASP A 142 8.36 10.75 16.42
C ASP A 142 7.28 10.00 17.21
N ALA A 143 7.67 9.38 18.32
CA ALA A 143 6.78 8.61 19.17
C ALA A 143 5.65 9.46 19.79
N ALA A 144 5.93 10.74 20.09
CA ALA A 144 4.93 11.64 20.66
C ALA A 144 3.80 11.94 19.64
N ASP A 145 4.15 12.12 18.36
CA ASP A 145 3.16 12.27 17.29
C ASP A 145 2.23 11.05 17.21
N VAL A 146 2.82 9.85 17.29
CA VAL A 146 2.07 8.59 17.32
C VAL A 146 1.13 8.53 18.54
N ASP A 147 1.63 8.82 19.74
CA ASP A 147 0.84 8.73 20.96
C ASP A 147 -0.31 9.76 20.97
N VAL A 148 -0.08 10.98 20.47
CA VAL A 148 -1.13 11.98 20.28
C VAL A 148 -2.20 11.49 19.31
N ALA A 149 -1.80 10.88 18.19
CA ALA A 149 -2.73 10.39 17.18
C ALA A 149 -3.66 9.29 17.71
N TRP A 150 -3.18 8.40 18.57
CA TRP A 150 -4.03 7.40 19.24
C TRP A 150 -5.13 8.06 20.11
N GLY A 151 -4.87 9.23 20.68
CA GLY A 151 -5.86 10.03 21.40
C GLY A 151 -6.92 10.69 20.51
N LEU A 152 -6.72 10.75 19.20
CA LEU A 152 -7.67 11.30 18.24
C LEU A 152 -8.67 10.27 17.72
N LEU A 153 -8.48 8.98 18.03
CA LEU A 153 -9.37 7.93 17.57
C LEU A 153 -10.77 8.11 18.17
N ARG A 154 -11.76 7.82 17.34
CA ARG A 154 -13.15 7.88 17.74
C ARG A 154 -13.56 6.62 18.46
N ALA A 155 -14.58 6.70 19.26
CA ALA A 155 -15.25 5.62 19.95
C ALA A 155 -14.35 4.63 20.71
N PRO A 156 -14.37 4.68 22.04
CA PRO A 156 -13.81 3.62 22.88
C PRO A 156 -14.47 2.29 22.47
N GLY A 157 -13.68 1.30 22.07
CA GLY A 157 -14.16 -0.03 21.68
C GLY A 157 -14.32 -0.27 20.19
N ALA A 158 -14.24 0.73 19.31
CA ALA A 158 -14.14 0.47 17.88
C ALA A 158 -12.77 -0.13 17.57
N ARG A 159 -12.74 -1.31 16.94
CA ARG A 159 -11.49 -1.88 16.44
C ARG A 159 -10.99 -1.08 15.24
N TYR A 160 -9.69 -0.85 15.18
CA TYR A 160 -9.05 -0.17 14.07
C TYR A 160 -8.12 -1.11 13.28
N LEU A 161 -7.98 -0.83 12.00
CA LEU A 161 -6.87 -1.29 11.20
C LEU A 161 -5.71 -0.31 11.44
N ALA A 162 -4.54 -0.82 11.80
CA ALA A 162 -3.32 -0.04 11.98
C ALA A 162 -2.34 -0.36 10.84
N LEU A 163 -1.96 0.66 10.07
CA LEU A 163 -1.07 0.53 8.91
C LEU A 163 0.30 1.15 9.22
N ALA A 164 1.35 0.35 9.27
CA ALA A 164 2.73 0.82 9.30
C ALA A 164 3.31 0.87 7.88
N ALA A 165 3.18 2.04 7.23
CA ALA A 165 3.72 2.30 5.91
C ALA A 165 5.22 2.68 5.99
N PRO A 166 6.03 2.46 4.94
CA PRO A 166 7.45 2.80 4.92
C PRO A 166 7.69 4.32 4.83
N GLU A 167 8.94 4.68 4.57
CA GLU A 167 9.43 6.07 4.37
C GLU A 167 9.51 6.89 5.66
N VAL A 168 9.36 6.22 6.81
CA VAL A 168 9.66 6.71 8.16
C VAL A 168 10.49 5.66 8.90
N PRO A 169 11.23 6.02 9.98
CA PRO A 169 12.13 5.08 10.66
C PRO A 169 11.43 3.78 11.11
N LEU A 170 12.10 2.64 10.94
CA LEU A 170 11.57 1.34 11.33
C LEU A 170 11.28 1.25 12.83
N THR A 171 12.11 1.87 13.67
CA THR A 171 11.90 2.00 15.12
C THR A 171 10.59 2.70 15.44
N LEU A 172 10.23 3.75 14.72
CA LEU A 172 8.95 4.44 14.88
C LEU A 172 7.77 3.59 14.44
N ARG A 173 7.89 2.90 13.30
CA ARG A 173 6.86 1.96 12.84
C ARG A 173 6.64 0.82 13.84
N ARG A 174 7.71 0.32 14.45
CA ARG A 174 7.63 -0.65 15.53
C ARG A 174 6.90 -0.08 16.76
N HIS A 175 7.24 1.15 17.21
CA HIS A 175 6.52 1.82 18.30
C HIS A 175 5.03 1.92 18.00
N PHE A 176 4.67 2.36 16.78
CA PHE A 176 3.28 2.44 16.32
C PHE A 176 2.57 1.08 16.40
N LEU A 177 3.19 -0.03 15.95
CA LEU A 177 2.59 -1.37 16.04
C LEU A 177 2.48 -1.86 17.49
N CYS A 178 3.38 -1.47 18.40
CA CYS A 178 3.22 -1.73 19.84
C CYS A 178 1.96 -1.06 20.37
N ARG A 179 1.77 0.23 20.08
CA ARG A 179 0.56 0.97 20.49
C ARG A 179 -0.71 0.35 19.89
N ALA A 180 -0.64 -0.06 18.61
CA ALA A 180 -1.73 -0.76 17.94
C ALA A 180 -2.08 -2.09 18.63
N SER A 181 -1.07 -2.84 19.07
CA SER A 181 -1.26 -4.09 19.81
C SER A 181 -1.95 -3.85 21.16
N GLU A 182 -1.52 -2.85 21.91
CA GLU A 182 -2.12 -2.47 23.19
C GLU A 182 -3.60 -2.05 23.02
N ALA A 183 -3.93 -1.42 21.90
CA ALA A 183 -5.29 -0.99 21.57
C ALA A 183 -6.15 -2.11 20.96
N GLY A 184 -5.62 -3.32 20.74
CA GLY A 184 -6.34 -4.42 20.10
C GLY A 184 -6.63 -4.22 18.62
N ALA A 185 -5.88 -3.34 17.95
CA ALA A 185 -6.01 -3.09 16.52
C ALA A 185 -5.41 -4.23 15.69
N PHE A 186 -5.94 -4.46 14.48
CA PHE A 186 -5.32 -5.31 13.48
C PHE A 186 -4.13 -4.58 12.82
N ARG A 187 -2.96 -5.21 12.74
CA ARG A 187 -1.69 -4.57 12.41
C ARG A 187 -1.19 -5.02 11.05
N ALA A 188 -1.27 -4.13 10.07
CA ALA A 188 -0.72 -4.31 8.74
C ALA A 188 0.64 -3.58 8.62
N ALA A 189 1.64 -4.28 8.12
CA ALA A 189 2.99 -3.77 7.92
C ALA A 189 3.38 -3.85 6.45
N CYS A 190 3.87 -2.75 5.86
CA CYS A 190 4.56 -2.78 4.59
C CYS A 190 6.04 -2.99 4.85
N LEU A 191 6.66 -3.86 4.08
CA LEU A 191 8.10 -4.12 4.14
C LEU A 191 8.79 -3.40 2.99
N THR A 192 10.03 -2.97 3.20
CA THR A 192 10.97 -2.58 2.13
C THR A 192 12.14 -3.54 2.11
N SER A 193 12.89 -3.60 1.00
CA SER A 193 14.09 -4.43 0.93
C SER A 193 15.12 -4.05 2.01
N ALA A 194 15.21 -2.77 2.37
CA ALA A 194 16.07 -2.30 3.47
C ALA A 194 15.59 -2.79 4.84
N ASP A 195 14.27 -2.77 5.08
CA ASP A 195 13.69 -3.31 6.33
C ASP A 195 13.92 -4.81 6.44
N ALA A 196 13.80 -5.54 5.32
CA ALA A 196 13.94 -7.00 5.27
C ALA A 196 15.30 -7.50 5.73
N VAL A 197 16.35 -6.69 5.57
CA VAL A 197 17.72 -7.00 6.00
C VAL A 197 18.14 -6.24 7.27
N SER A 198 17.26 -5.43 7.85
CA SER A 198 17.55 -4.65 9.05
C SER A 198 17.68 -5.54 10.29
N PRO A 199 18.61 -5.26 11.21
CA PRO A 199 18.67 -5.96 12.50
C PRO A 199 17.43 -5.72 13.39
N GLU A 200 16.65 -4.67 13.11
CA GLU A 200 15.40 -4.35 13.84
C GLU A 200 14.17 -5.09 13.29
N ARG A 201 14.33 -5.80 12.16
CA ARG A 201 13.28 -6.51 11.44
C ARG A 201 12.45 -7.43 12.34
N ASP A 202 13.10 -8.24 13.16
CA ASP A 202 12.45 -9.28 13.97
C ASP A 202 11.45 -8.68 14.96
N GLY A 203 11.84 -7.60 15.64
CA GLY A 203 10.96 -6.88 16.57
C GLY A 203 9.79 -6.16 15.88
N PHE A 204 9.90 -5.86 14.59
CA PHE A 204 8.85 -5.25 13.79
C PHE A 204 7.88 -6.32 13.24
N LEU A 205 8.40 -7.38 12.62
CA LEU A 205 7.59 -8.45 12.01
C LEU A 205 6.80 -9.23 13.05
N GLY A 206 7.36 -9.47 14.25
CA GLY A 206 6.65 -10.14 15.35
C GLY A 206 5.39 -9.43 15.84
N LEU A 207 5.21 -8.16 15.50
CA LEU A 207 4.02 -7.38 15.84
C LEU A 207 2.94 -7.39 14.75
N ALA A 208 3.26 -7.79 13.52
CA ALA A 208 2.33 -7.70 12.39
C ALA A 208 1.32 -8.86 12.36
N ASP A 209 0.08 -8.57 12.03
CA ASP A 209 -0.97 -9.55 11.70
C ASP A 209 -1.02 -9.80 10.19
N LEU A 210 -0.57 -8.81 9.38
CA LEU A 210 -0.44 -8.89 7.94
C LEU A 210 0.84 -8.20 7.49
N VAL A 211 1.61 -8.84 6.60
CA VAL A 211 2.78 -8.25 5.93
C VAL A 211 2.49 -8.13 4.45
N ALA A 212 2.68 -6.92 3.91
CA ALA A 212 2.59 -6.62 2.49
C ALA A 212 4.00 -6.37 1.92
N MET A 213 4.32 -7.03 0.82
CA MET A 213 5.63 -6.95 0.15
C MET A 213 5.50 -7.26 -1.36
N ASN A 214 6.50 -6.86 -2.13
CA ASN A 214 6.67 -7.29 -3.51
C ASN A 214 7.68 -8.46 -3.61
N GLU A 215 7.95 -8.92 -4.84
CA GLU A 215 8.91 -10.01 -5.09
C GLU A 215 10.35 -9.68 -4.66
N ASP A 216 10.78 -8.43 -4.80
CA ASP A 216 12.14 -8.00 -4.40
C ASP A 216 12.27 -7.93 -2.87
N GLU A 217 11.24 -7.42 -2.20
CA GLU A 217 11.15 -7.35 -0.75
C GLU A 217 11.07 -8.75 -0.13
N ALA A 218 10.32 -9.66 -0.76
CA ALA A 218 10.23 -11.06 -0.37
C ALA A 218 11.57 -11.80 -0.59
N SER A 219 12.27 -11.51 -1.70
CA SER A 219 13.60 -12.06 -1.97
C SER A 219 14.64 -11.58 -0.95
N ALA A 220 14.59 -10.29 -0.59
CA ALA A 220 15.46 -9.74 0.46
C ALA A 220 15.17 -10.36 1.84
N LEU A 221 13.89 -10.62 2.16
CA LEU A 221 13.48 -11.23 3.42
C LEU A 221 13.95 -12.67 3.56
N THR A 222 13.82 -13.46 2.48
CA THR A 222 14.11 -14.90 2.49
C THR A 222 15.57 -15.22 2.17
N GLY A 223 16.28 -14.29 1.52
CA GLY A 223 17.60 -14.55 0.92
C GLY A 223 17.55 -15.44 -0.32
N VAL A 224 16.36 -15.74 -0.85
CA VAL A 224 16.14 -16.56 -2.04
C VAL A 224 15.60 -15.67 -3.16
N PRO A 225 16.15 -15.72 -4.39
CA PRO A 225 15.62 -14.92 -5.49
C PRO A 225 14.22 -15.42 -5.90
N PHE A 226 13.35 -14.48 -6.31
CA PHE A 226 12.03 -14.82 -6.82
C PHE A 226 12.15 -15.65 -8.12
N PRO A 227 11.51 -16.83 -8.21
CA PRO A 227 11.71 -17.73 -9.34
C PRO A 227 10.95 -17.30 -10.60
N GLU A 228 11.49 -17.64 -11.77
CA GLU A 228 10.82 -17.39 -13.05
C GLU A 228 9.69 -18.39 -13.31
N ASP A 229 9.83 -19.63 -12.89
CA ASP A 229 8.88 -20.72 -13.20
C ASP A 229 7.98 -21.06 -12.00
N ASP A 230 8.33 -22.07 -11.22
CA ASP A 230 7.52 -22.54 -10.10
C ASP A 230 7.73 -21.68 -8.87
N VAL A 231 6.71 -20.86 -8.56
CA VAL A 231 6.75 -19.95 -7.41
C VAL A 231 6.39 -20.64 -6.08
N ARG A 232 5.81 -21.84 -6.11
CA ARG A 232 5.28 -22.47 -4.89
C ARG A 232 6.35 -22.70 -3.82
N PRO A 233 7.54 -23.26 -4.12
CA PRO A 233 8.58 -23.43 -3.11
C PRO A 233 9.04 -22.11 -2.48
N PHE A 234 9.12 -21.05 -3.28
CA PHE A 234 9.47 -19.71 -2.79
C PHE A 234 8.40 -19.16 -1.83
N LEU A 235 7.13 -19.29 -2.18
CA LEU A 235 6.01 -18.88 -1.34
C LEU A 235 6.00 -19.63 0.00
N ASP A 236 6.29 -20.93 -0.02
CA ASP A 236 6.36 -21.74 1.20
C ASP A 236 7.50 -21.27 2.12
N VAL A 237 8.67 -20.95 1.58
CA VAL A 237 9.77 -20.32 2.34
C VAL A 237 9.35 -18.97 2.93
N CYS A 238 8.66 -18.12 2.16
CA CYS A 238 8.14 -16.86 2.69
C CYS A 238 7.19 -17.08 3.88
N ALA A 239 6.28 -18.04 3.75
CA ALA A 239 5.35 -18.38 4.83
C ALA A 239 6.08 -18.90 6.07
N GLU A 240 7.03 -19.83 5.91
CA GLU A 240 7.84 -20.37 7.01
C GLU A 240 8.60 -19.27 7.76
N VAL A 241 9.27 -18.37 7.04
CA VAL A 241 10.00 -17.24 7.63
C VAL A 241 9.06 -16.35 8.43
N LEU A 242 7.92 -15.94 7.87
CA LEU A 242 7.01 -15.02 8.54
C LEU A 242 6.22 -15.70 9.67
N GLN A 243 5.84 -16.97 9.52
CA GLN A 243 5.21 -17.74 10.58
C GLN A 243 6.13 -18.00 11.77
N SER A 244 7.46 -17.98 11.59
CA SER A 244 8.41 -18.06 12.70
C SER A 244 8.31 -16.87 13.66
N TYR A 245 7.84 -15.72 13.19
CA TYR A 245 7.56 -14.54 14.02
C TYR A 245 6.15 -14.57 14.61
N ARG A 246 5.17 -15.04 13.84
CA ARG A 246 3.76 -15.10 14.25
C ARG A 246 3.02 -16.19 13.46
N SER A 247 2.52 -17.22 14.12
CA SER A 247 1.88 -18.39 13.50
C SER A 247 0.66 -18.05 12.62
N GLU A 248 -0.12 -17.04 13.00
CA GLU A 248 -1.36 -16.62 12.30
C GLU A 248 -1.15 -15.46 11.34
N ILE A 249 0.10 -15.21 10.93
CA ILE A 249 0.41 -14.09 10.04
C ILE A 249 -0.23 -14.28 8.66
N ARG A 250 -0.76 -13.20 8.12
CA ARG A 250 -1.20 -13.10 6.73
C ARG A 250 -0.13 -12.44 5.89
N ILE A 251 -0.03 -12.85 4.63
CA ILE A 251 0.95 -12.31 3.70
C ILE A 251 0.25 -11.89 2.42
N VAL A 252 0.53 -10.69 1.96
CA VAL A 252 0.10 -10.20 0.66
C VAL A 252 1.35 -9.88 -0.15
N MET A 253 1.55 -10.60 -1.26
CA MET A 253 2.69 -10.41 -2.13
C MET A 253 2.24 -10.02 -3.53
N THR A 254 2.76 -8.89 -4.02
CA THR A 254 2.60 -8.49 -5.42
C THR A 254 3.72 -9.08 -6.26
N ALA A 255 3.40 -9.52 -7.49
CA ALA A 255 4.35 -10.10 -8.42
C ALA A 255 4.13 -9.56 -9.84
N GLY A 256 4.08 -8.23 -9.95
CA GLY A 256 3.97 -7.51 -11.20
C GLY A 256 2.90 -8.07 -12.14
N GLU A 257 3.28 -8.48 -13.32
CA GLU A 257 2.38 -9.05 -14.33
C GLU A 257 1.82 -10.44 -14.00
N ARG A 258 2.40 -11.14 -13.01
CA ARG A 258 1.86 -12.41 -12.50
C ARG A 258 0.67 -12.20 -11.56
N GLY A 259 0.44 -10.98 -11.09
CA GLY A 259 -0.66 -10.64 -10.20
C GLY A 259 -0.29 -10.60 -8.73
N ALA A 260 -1.07 -11.24 -7.88
CA ALA A 260 -0.86 -11.20 -6.45
C ALA A 260 -1.13 -12.55 -5.77
N TYR A 261 -0.38 -12.79 -4.70
CA TYR A 261 -0.51 -13.96 -3.83
C TYR A 261 -0.95 -13.51 -2.44
N LEU A 262 -1.86 -14.25 -1.85
CA LEU A 262 -2.32 -14.08 -0.48
C LEU A 262 -2.10 -15.37 0.30
N PHE A 263 -1.41 -15.32 1.42
CA PHE A 263 -1.40 -16.36 2.43
C PHE A 263 -2.37 -15.98 3.56
N ASP A 264 -3.38 -16.79 3.79
CA ASP A 264 -4.42 -16.51 4.79
C ASP A 264 -4.33 -17.50 5.98
N GLY A 265 -3.12 -17.61 6.54
CA GLY A 265 -2.86 -18.43 7.74
C GLY A 265 -2.62 -19.93 7.51
N GLY A 266 -2.97 -20.48 6.36
CA GLY A 266 -2.79 -21.91 6.06
C GLY A 266 -2.44 -22.18 4.61
N ASP A 267 -3.12 -21.53 3.68
CA ASP A 267 -2.98 -21.75 2.25
C ASP A 267 -2.63 -20.49 1.48
N TRP A 268 -1.98 -20.69 0.32
CA TRP A 268 -1.74 -19.65 -0.65
C TRP A 268 -2.85 -19.59 -1.69
N TYR A 269 -3.34 -18.38 -1.92
CA TYR A 269 -4.31 -18.03 -2.96
C TYR A 269 -3.66 -17.11 -3.98
N HIS A 270 -3.96 -17.29 -5.24
CA HIS A 270 -3.42 -16.49 -6.34
C HIS A 270 -4.52 -15.86 -7.18
N ARG A 271 -4.31 -14.61 -7.57
CA ARG A 271 -5.09 -13.95 -8.62
C ARG A 271 -4.15 -13.38 -9.67
N PRO A 272 -4.30 -13.78 -10.94
CA PRO A 272 -3.51 -13.21 -12.03
C PRO A 272 -3.76 -11.71 -12.18
N ALA A 273 -2.76 -10.99 -12.68
CA ALA A 273 -2.96 -9.59 -13.06
C ALA A 273 -4.01 -9.44 -14.17
N LEU A 274 -4.62 -8.26 -14.25
CA LEU A 274 -5.55 -7.96 -15.32
C LEU A 274 -4.79 -7.58 -16.61
N ALA A 275 -5.29 -8.05 -17.75
CA ALA A 275 -4.77 -7.73 -19.08
C ALA A 275 -5.31 -6.35 -19.50
N VAL A 276 -4.63 -5.30 -19.08
CA VAL A 276 -5.02 -3.90 -19.32
C VAL A 276 -3.84 -3.10 -19.86
N PRO A 277 -4.08 -1.98 -20.57
CA PRO A 277 -3.01 -1.05 -20.90
C PRO A 277 -2.40 -0.49 -19.62
N VAL A 278 -1.07 -0.61 -19.49
CA VAL A 278 -0.32 -0.09 -18.34
C VAL A 278 0.25 1.27 -18.70
N SER A 279 -0.21 2.32 -18.02
CA SER A 279 0.36 3.67 -18.12
C SER A 279 1.50 3.86 -17.11
N SER A 280 1.35 3.30 -15.91
CA SER A 280 2.36 3.29 -14.85
C SER A 280 2.10 2.12 -13.92
N SER A 281 3.15 1.45 -13.42
CA SER A 281 3.05 0.44 -12.37
C SER A 281 3.15 1.05 -10.96
N ALA A 282 3.52 2.32 -10.84
CA ALA A 282 3.66 3.00 -9.56
C ALA A 282 2.31 3.08 -8.81
N GLY A 283 2.31 2.76 -7.54
CA GLY A 283 1.11 2.75 -6.69
C GLY A 283 0.23 1.51 -6.80
N ALA A 284 0.53 0.57 -7.72
CA ALA A 284 -0.28 -0.65 -7.89
C ALA A 284 -0.26 -1.56 -6.64
N GLY A 285 0.91 -1.76 -6.04
CA GLY A 285 1.04 -2.53 -4.79
C GLY A 285 0.31 -1.89 -3.62
N ASP A 286 0.38 -0.56 -3.51
CA ASP A 286 -0.32 0.22 -2.49
C ASP A 286 -1.85 0.14 -2.68
N ALA A 287 -2.31 0.24 -3.93
CA ALA A 287 -3.71 0.04 -4.29
C ALA A 287 -4.19 -1.39 -3.94
N LEU A 288 -3.36 -2.40 -4.21
CA LEU A 288 -3.66 -3.78 -3.85
C LEU A 288 -3.85 -3.93 -2.33
N LEU A 289 -2.90 -3.42 -1.53
CA LEU A 289 -3.02 -3.46 -0.07
C LEU A 289 -4.26 -2.69 0.42
N ALA A 290 -4.56 -1.54 -0.17
CA ALA A 290 -5.77 -0.79 0.16
C ALA A 290 -7.05 -1.59 -0.11
N GLY A 291 -7.10 -2.36 -1.19
CA GLY A 291 -8.20 -3.30 -1.49
C GLY A 291 -8.35 -4.38 -0.42
N VAL A 292 -7.24 -4.98 0.03
CA VAL A 292 -7.24 -5.98 1.11
C VAL A 292 -7.72 -5.37 2.43
N LEU A 293 -7.21 -4.19 2.80
CA LEU A 293 -7.61 -3.50 4.04
C LEU A 293 -9.08 -3.08 4.00
N SER A 294 -9.58 -2.64 2.84
CA SER A 294 -11.00 -2.29 2.66
C SER A 294 -11.91 -3.52 2.81
N ALA A 295 -11.49 -4.67 2.28
CA ALA A 295 -12.20 -5.93 2.44
C ALA A 295 -12.25 -6.38 3.91
N LEU A 296 -11.11 -6.30 4.61
CA LEU A 296 -11.05 -6.57 6.06
C LEU A 296 -12.00 -5.66 6.84
N ALA A 297 -12.05 -4.37 6.49
CA ALA A 297 -12.88 -3.39 7.18
C ALA A 297 -14.37 -3.76 7.18
N VAL A 298 -14.86 -4.33 6.09
CA VAL A 298 -16.28 -4.74 5.95
C VAL A 298 -16.52 -6.22 6.28
N GLY A 299 -15.50 -6.96 6.71
CA GLY A 299 -15.64 -8.40 7.01
C GLY A 299 -15.76 -9.28 5.76
N MET A 300 -15.32 -8.80 4.60
CA MET A 300 -15.27 -9.63 3.39
C MET A 300 -14.17 -10.70 3.55
N PRO A 301 -14.43 -11.97 3.19
CA PRO A 301 -13.39 -12.99 3.17
C PRO A 301 -12.22 -12.56 2.29
N LEU A 302 -10.98 -12.71 2.77
CA LEU A 302 -9.80 -12.30 2.01
C LEU A 302 -9.53 -13.22 0.83
N SER A 303 -9.85 -14.51 0.97
CA SER A 303 -9.64 -15.54 -0.06
C SER A 303 -10.96 -16.14 -0.51
N ALA A 304 -10.99 -16.64 -1.74
CA ALA A 304 -12.04 -17.48 -2.26
C ALA A 304 -11.41 -18.61 -3.07
N SER A 305 -11.95 -19.83 -2.94
CA SER A 305 -11.44 -21.01 -3.62
C SER A 305 -11.57 -20.88 -5.16
N GLY A 306 -10.56 -21.38 -5.86
CA GLY A 306 -10.47 -21.33 -7.31
C GLY A 306 -10.20 -19.95 -7.88
N THR A 307 -9.80 -19.89 -9.15
CA THR A 307 -9.65 -18.63 -9.88
C THR A 307 -10.87 -18.47 -10.79
N PRO A 308 -11.69 -17.41 -10.63
CA PRO A 308 -12.82 -17.18 -11.50
C PRO A 308 -12.34 -16.93 -12.95
N ALA A 309 -13.16 -17.25 -13.94
CA ALA A 309 -12.83 -17.02 -15.35
C ALA A 309 -12.71 -15.50 -15.68
N LEU A 310 -13.44 -14.67 -14.95
CA LEU A 310 -13.48 -13.22 -15.11
C LEU A 310 -13.29 -12.53 -13.75
N PRO A 311 -12.76 -11.29 -13.73
CA PRO A 311 -12.64 -10.51 -12.51
C PRO A 311 -13.98 -10.35 -11.80
N GLN A 312 -14.01 -10.65 -10.52
CA GLN A 312 -15.18 -10.53 -9.64
C GLN A 312 -14.81 -9.73 -8.40
N PRO A 313 -14.76 -8.40 -8.46
CA PRO A 313 -14.15 -7.55 -7.43
C PRO A 313 -14.78 -7.64 -6.03
N LEU A 314 -15.95 -8.25 -5.92
CA LEU A 314 -16.63 -8.45 -4.63
C LEU A 314 -16.68 -9.92 -4.19
N ALA A 315 -15.96 -10.83 -4.85
CA ALA A 315 -15.95 -12.24 -4.47
C ALA A 315 -15.04 -12.49 -3.24
N SER A 316 -13.92 -11.76 -3.15
CA SER A 316 -12.99 -11.82 -2.03
C SER A 316 -12.17 -10.54 -1.94
N GLY A 317 -11.45 -10.36 -0.82
CA GLY A 317 -10.52 -9.25 -0.64
C GLY A 317 -9.40 -9.25 -1.69
N LEU A 318 -8.88 -10.42 -2.05
CA LEU A 318 -7.87 -10.54 -3.10
C LEU A 318 -8.43 -10.17 -4.48
N ASP A 319 -9.69 -10.51 -4.78
CA ASP A 319 -10.35 -10.12 -6.03
C ASP A 319 -10.55 -8.60 -6.11
N LEU A 320 -10.99 -7.97 -5.03
CA LEU A 320 -11.09 -6.50 -4.92
C LEU A 320 -9.72 -5.85 -5.11
N ALA A 321 -8.71 -6.36 -4.41
CA ALA A 321 -7.34 -5.84 -4.41
C ALA A 321 -6.70 -5.88 -5.82
N VAL A 322 -6.78 -7.02 -6.51
CA VAL A 322 -6.25 -7.15 -7.88
C VAL A 322 -7.02 -6.28 -8.87
N THR A 323 -8.33 -6.13 -8.69
CA THR A 323 -9.14 -5.24 -9.54
C THR A 323 -8.74 -3.78 -9.34
N LEU A 324 -8.55 -3.34 -8.10
CA LEU A 324 -8.13 -1.97 -7.79
C LEU A 324 -6.72 -1.70 -8.33
N ALA A 325 -5.77 -2.63 -8.13
CA ALA A 325 -4.41 -2.52 -8.67
C ALA A 325 -4.43 -2.45 -10.20
N GLY A 326 -5.19 -3.32 -10.87
CA GLY A 326 -5.35 -3.33 -12.33
C GLY A 326 -6.01 -2.05 -12.86
N PHE A 327 -6.91 -1.44 -12.11
CA PHE A 327 -7.49 -0.14 -12.44
C PHE A 327 -6.45 0.98 -12.27
N THR A 328 -5.68 0.94 -11.18
CA THR A 328 -4.65 1.95 -10.87
C THR A 328 -3.61 2.05 -11.97
N VAL A 329 -3.11 0.93 -12.50
CA VAL A 329 -2.07 0.94 -13.54
C VAL A 329 -2.52 1.53 -14.87
N THR A 330 -3.82 1.75 -15.09
CA THR A 330 -4.33 2.44 -16.28
C THR A 330 -4.15 3.95 -16.22
N SER A 331 -3.83 4.50 -15.04
CA SER A 331 -3.49 5.90 -14.83
C SER A 331 -1.98 6.12 -14.88
N PRO A 332 -1.48 7.26 -15.37
CA PRO A 332 -0.09 7.65 -15.21
C PRO A 332 0.25 8.03 -13.76
N HIS A 333 -0.75 8.35 -12.94
CA HIS A 333 -0.60 8.82 -11.56
C HIS A 333 -0.60 7.65 -10.57
N THR A 334 0.09 7.79 -9.43
CA THR A 334 0.12 6.75 -8.39
C THR A 334 -1.22 6.57 -7.67
N ILE A 335 -2.11 7.58 -7.73
CA ILE A 335 -3.51 7.48 -7.36
C ILE A 335 -4.38 7.71 -8.59
N HIS A 336 -5.21 6.74 -8.94
CA HIS A 336 -6.22 6.91 -9.99
C HIS A 336 -7.43 7.67 -9.43
N SER A 337 -7.58 8.94 -9.80
CA SER A 337 -8.59 9.86 -9.21
C SER A 337 -10.04 9.41 -9.39
N GLU A 338 -10.33 8.54 -10.38
CA GLU A 338 -11.68 8.01 -10.64
C GLU A 338 -11.96 6.70 -9.91
N ALA A 339 -11.01 6.18 -9.11
CA ALA A 339 -11.22 4.94 -8.37
C ALA A 339 -12.36 5.12 -7.35
N ARG A 340 -13.46 4.43 -7.61
CA ARG A 340 -14.65 4.29 -6.77
C ARG A 340 -15.21 2.89 -7.00
N LEU A 341 -15.96 2.35 -6.05
CA LEU A 341 -16.52 1.01 -6.22
C LEU A 341 -17.29 0.85 -7.54
N ARG A 342 -18.11 1.83 -7.90
CA ARG A 342 -18.87 1.82 -9.17
C ARG A 342 -17.97 1.74 -10.40
N THR A 343 -16.87 2.50 -10.45
CA THR A 343 -15.94 2.48 -11.59
C THR A 343 -15.17 1.16 -11.64
N LEU A 344 -14.79 0.60 -10.49
CA LEU A 344 -14.14 -0.71 -10.41
C LEU A 344 -15.06 -1.84 -10.90
N LEU A 345 -16.34 -1.81 -10.51
CA LEU A 345 -17.33 -2.79 -10.99
C LEU A 345 -17.56 -2.69 -12.51
N ALA A 346 -17.62 -1.47 -13.05
CA ALA A 346 -17.73 -1.26 -14.49
C ALA A 346 -16.46 -1.72 -15.24
N PHE A 347 -15.29 -1.41 -14.71
CA PHE A 347 -14.01 -1.83 -15.26
C PHE A 347 -13.86 -3.36 -15.27
N ALA A 348 -14.19 -4.03 -14.18
CA ALA A 348 -14.09 -5.49 -14.07
C ALA A 348 -14.94 -6.23 -15.11
N ARG A 349 -16.08 -5.68 -15.56
CA ARG A 349 -16.92 -6.26 -16.61
C ARG A 349 -16.22 -6.32 -17.97
N GLN A 350 -15.28 -5.42 -18.22
CA GLN A 350 -14.54 -5.30 -19.48
C GLN A 350 -13.15 -5.95 -19.40
N ALA A 351 -12.57 -6.00 -18.21
CA ALA A 351 -11.25 -6.56 -17.98
C ALA A 351 -11.25 -8.10 -18.09
N ARG A 352 -10.06 -8.64 -18.30
CA ARG A 352 -9.79 -10.10 -18.28
C ARG A 352 -8.52 -10.34 -17.48
N PHE A 353 -8.39 -11.51 -16.89
CA PHE A 353 -7.14 -11.93 -16.31
C PHE A 353 -6.07 -12.11 -17.39
N ARG A 354 -4.83 -11.74 -17.08
CA ARG A 354 -3.68 -12.01 -17.93
C ARG A 354 -3.45 -13.52 -17.96
N PRO A 355 -3.31 -14.14 -19.14
CA PRO A 355 -2.95 -15.55 -19.20
C PRO A 355 -1.58 -15.74 -18.53
N LEU A 356 -1.49 -16.70 -17.62
CA LEU A 356 -0.19 -17.11 -17.10
C LEU A 356 0.62 -17.66 -18.25
N ALA A 357 1.85 -17.19 -18.45
CA ALA A 357 2.74 -17.71 -19.48
C ALA A 357 2.86 -19.22 -19.27
N ARG A 358 2.39 -20.01 -20.24
CA ARG A 358 2.70 -21.43 -20.29
C ARG A 358 4.14 -21.54 -20.75
N HIS A 359 5.06 -21.67 -19.81
CA HIS A 359 6.41 -22.04 -20.17
C HIS A 359 6.32 -23.44 -20.76
N GLY A 360 6.76 -23.57 -22.01
CA GLY A 360 6.72 -24.81 -22.78
C GLY A 360 7.43 -25.93 -22.02
N ARG A 361 6.86 -27.13 -22.13
CA ARG A 361 7.43 -28.39 -21.61
C ARG A 361 8.79 -28.63 -22.23
#